data_121c10a7b5a5abc4c670d74ad9673025
#
_entry.id   121c10a7b5a5abc4c670d74ad9673025
#
_cell.length_a   1.000
_cell.length_b   1.000
_cell.length_c   1.000
_cell.angle_alpha   90.00
_cell.angle_beta   90.00
_cell.angle_gamma   90.00
#
_symmetry.space_group_name_H-M   'P 1'
#
loop_
_entity.id
_entity.type
_entity.pdbx_description
1 polymer ?
#
loop_
_entity_poly.entity_id
_entity_poly.type
_entity_poly.pdbx_seq_one_letter_code
_entity_poly.pdbx_strand_id
1 'polypeptide(L)'
;MNKTKLTSWGNNREKEVVFTDIPEHGTINVGNQNSYGDCFFPKNANAFKNRELQDINYKFNSSMTMDDLITKNRIGLYGVPGKRNVTLGGAIASDTHGKDNIWGGSFARNIKDIYIQLPNNEKLVVSRDKDFDIFQSTIGGYGLTGSILGCSFIDDLPKYSNFYNKSIITGNSLEELLSKIKFQNKVFTVCWIDLLSNKKDWVIENFEENLNINKP
;
A
#
# COMPACT_ATOMS: atom_id res chain seq x y z
N MET A 1 3.24 23.81 21.21
CA MET A 1 2.89 22.66 20.33
C MET A 1 3.50 21.41 20.94
N ASN A 2 2.72 20.35 21.11
CA ASN A 2 3.22 19.12 21.72
C ASN A 2 4.07 18.36 20.70
N LYS A 3 5.28 17.98 21.12
CA LYS A 3 6.14 17.10 20.34
C LYS A 3 5.59 15.68 20.35
N THR A 4 5.63 15.02 19.22
CA THR A 4 5.23 13.62 19.04
C THR A 4 6.41 12.83 18.50
N LYS A 5 6.56 11.60 18.93
CA LYS A 5 7.62 10.71 18.46
C LYS A 5 7.11 9.90 17.29
N LEU A 6 7.76 10.02 16.14
CA LEU A 6 7.60 9.10 15.03
C LEU A 6 8.55 7.92 15.20
N THR A 7 8.07 6.72 14.89
CA THR A 7 8.86 5.50 15.03
C THR A 7 8.69 4.65 13.76
N SER A 8 9.79 4.20 13.17
CA SER A 8 9.73 3.27 12.05
C SER A 8 9.22 1.90 12.49
N TRP A 9 8.66 1.12 11.55
CA TRP A 9 8.27 -0.25 11.85
C TRP A 9 9.48 -1.06 12.35
N GLY A 10 9.30 -1.80 13.45
CA GLY A 10 10.40 -2.51 14.12
C GLY A 10 11.22 -1.65 15.08
N ASN A 11 10.82 -0.38 15.33
CA ASN A 11 11.46 0.56 16.27
C ASN A 11 12.96 0.82 16.00
N ASN A 12 13.39 0.66 14.74
CA ASN A 12 14.80 0.80 14.39
C ASN A 12 15.26 2.26 14.31
N ARG A 13 14.32 3.18 14.10
CA ARG A 13 14.58 4.61 14.00
C ARG A 13 13.44 5.41 14.61
N GLU A 14 13.81 6.52 15.26
CA GLU A 14 12.86 7.41 15.92
C GLU A 14 13.21 8.87 15.64
N LYS A 15 12.20 9.72 15.56
CA LYS A 15 12.35 11.17 15.41
C LYS A 15 11.24 11.92 16.14
N GLU A 16 11.62 12.94 16.91
CA GLU A 16 10.65 13.89 17.46
C GLU A 16 10.20 14.89 16.39
N VAL A 17 8.91 15.10 16.28
CA VAL A 17 8.28 16.01 15.32
C VAL A 17 7.18 16.83 15.99
N VAL A 18 6.85 17.95 15.36
CA VAL A 18 5.63 18.72 15.63
C VAL A 18 4.69 18.52 14.45
N PHE A 19 3.45 18.14 14.69
CA PHE A 19 2.44 18.07 13.64
C PHE A 19 1.88 19.46 13.35
N THR A 20 1.87 19.82 12.06
CA THR A 20 1.23 21.03 11.54
C THR A 20 -0.16 20.70 11.00
N ASP A 21 -1.08 21.65 11.04
CA ASP A 21 -2.46 21.47 10.57
C ASP A 21 -2.57 21.56 9.04
N ILE A 22 -1.57 22.18 8.41
CA ILE A 22 -1.47 22.33 6.95
C ILE A 22 -0.09 21.85 6.48
N PRO A 23 0.03 21.33 5.25
CA PRO A 23 1.32 21.04 4.67
C PRO A 23 2.09 22.35 4.39
N GLU A 24 3.28 22.46 4.95
CA GLU A 24 4.20 23.58 4.76
C GLU A 24 5.41 23.09 3.96
N HIS A 25 6.17 24.04 3.39
CA HIS A 25 7.41 23.72 2.69
C HIS A 25 8.38 22.96 3.63
N GLY A 26 8.83 21.78 3.20
CA GLY A 26 9.72 20.91 3.99
C GLY A 26 9.02 20.00 5.00
N THR A 27 7.69 20.04 5.10
CA THR A 27 6.93 19.00 5.84
C THR A 27 6.75 17.76 4.98
N ILE A 28 6.57 16.61 5.62
CA ILE A 28 6.18 15.38 4.97
C ILE A 28 4.85 14.89 5.53
N ASN A 29 4.01 14.35 4.65
CA ASN A 29 2.76 13.73 5.08
C ASN A 29 3.03 12.34 5.67
N VAL A 30 2.62 12.13 6.92
CA VAL A 30 2.87 10.89 7.67
C VAL A 30 1.58 10.09 7.78
N GLY A 31 1.60 8.84 7.31
CA GLY A 31 0.54 7.86 7.51
C GLY A 31 0.65 7.15 8.87
N ASN A 32 0.42 5.85 8.88
CA ASN A 32 0.40 5.03 10.10
C ASN A 32 1.75 4.37 10.44
N GLN A 33 2.87 4.95 9.99
CA GLN A 33 4.23 4.57 10.36
C GLN A 33 4.55 3.08 10.12
N ASN A 34 4.09 2.56 8.97
CA ASN A 34 4.29 1.15 8.60
C ASN A 34 5.56 0.90 7.78
N SER A 35 6.29 1.94 7.40
CA SER A 35 7.54 1.81 6.64
C SER A 35 8.68 1.27 7.50
N TYR A 36 9.53 0.44 6.92
CA TYR A 36 10.68 -0.19 7.59
C TYR A 36 11.81 0.81 7.90
N GLY A 37 11.97 1.81 7.05
CA GLY A 37 13.00 2.84 7.18
C GLY A 37 12.44 4.16 7.68
N ASP A 38 13.20 5.21 7.44
CA ASP A 38 12.95 6.58 7.85
C ASP A 38 12.42 7.49 6.72
N CYS A 39 11.93 6.90 5.63
CA CYS A 39 11.43 7.61 4.45
C CYS A 39 10.27 8.60 4.74
N PHE A 40 9.56 8.41 5.85
CA PHE A 40 8.50 9.29 6.31
C PHE A 40 8.95 10.26 7.43
N PHE A 41 10.25 10.31 7.74
CA PHE A 41 10.76 11.29 8.70
C PHE A 41 11.02 12.61 7.99
N PRO A 42 10.41 13.73 8.42
CA PRO A 42 10.68 15.02 7.83
C PRO A 42 12.15 15.42 8.04
N LYS A 43 12.75 16.10 7.07
CA LYS A 43 14.09 16.68 7.22
C LYS A 43 14.10 17.68 8.38
N ASN A 44 13.10 18.54 8.43
CA ASN A 44 12.82 19.45 9.54
C ASN A 44 11.96 18.73 10.60
N ALA A 45 11.83 19.29 11.79
CA ALA A 45 11.04 18.68 12.87
C ALA A 45 9.51 18.76 12.65
N ASN A 46 9.04 19.23 11.48
CA ASN A 46 7.63 19.42 11.18
C ASN A 46 7.11 18.29 10.28
N ALA A 47 6.02 17.67 10.70
CA ALA A 47 5.30 16.66 9.95
C ALA A 47 3.84 17.08 9.78
N PHE A 48 3.20 16.56 8.75
CA PHE A 48 1.78 16.75 8.51
C PHE A 48 1.05 15.40 8.55
N LYS A 49 -0.09 15.34 9.17
CA LYS A 49 -0.97 14.18 9.12
C LYS A 49 -2.28 14.60 8.50
N ASN A 50 -2.57 14.05 7.34
CA ASN A 50 -3.84 14.29 6.67
C ASN A 50 -4.96 13.72 7.57
N ARG A 51 -5.69 14.62 8.22
CA ARG A 51 -6.95 14.33 8.87
C ARG A 51 -8.01 14.82 7.90
N GLU A 52 -9.12 14.12 7.78
CA GLU A 52 -10.23 14.42 6.88
C GLU A 52 -10.30 15.91 6.44
N LEU A 53 -9.76 16.21 5.29
CA LEU A 53 -9.95 17.52 4.67
C LEU A 53 -11.34 17.49 4.05
N GLN A 54 -12.29 18.20 4.68
CA GLN A 54 -13.69 18.20 4.29
C GLN A 54 -13.98 18.90 2.95
N ASP A 55 -12.98 19.54 2.35
CA ASP A 55 -13.20 20.51 1.25
C ASP A 55 -12.99 19.96 -0.16
N ILE A 56 -12.74 18.67 -0.35
CA ILE A 56 -12.42 18.15 -1.68
C ILE A 56 -13.30 16.96 -2.03
N ASN A 57 -13.96 17.06 -3.19
CA ASN A 57 -14.77 15.99 -3.80
C ASN A 57 -13.92 14.80 -4.31
N TYR A 58 -13.05 14.23 -3.50
CA TYR A 58 -12.42 12.95 -3.81
C TYR A 58 -13.20 11.82 -3.14
N LYS A 59 -13.29 10.71 -3.84
CA LYS A 59 -14.10 9.59 -3.39
C LYS A 59 -13.51 8.89 -2.17
N PHE A 60 -12.17 8.80 -2.10
CA PHE A 60 -11.45 8.13 -1.03
C PHE A 60 -10.33 9.00 -0.47
N ASN A 61 -10.38 9.24 0.84
CA ASN A 61 -9.40 10.05 1.55
C ASN A 61 -8.09 9.27 1.77
N SER A 62 -6.95 9.93 1.64
CA SER A 62 -5.63 9.32 1.83
C SER A 62 -5.37 8.78 3.24
N SER A 63 -6.10 9.25 4.26
CA SER A 63 -6.00 8.75 5.64
C SER A 63 -6.78 7.45 5.88
N MET A 64 -7.70 7.07 4.98
CA MET A 64 -8.41 5.79 5.06
C MET A 64 -7.41 4.65 5.07
N THR A 65 -7.66 3.64 5.89
CA THR A 65 -6.82 2.44 5.94
C THR A 65 -7.28 1.38 4.94
N MET A 66 -6.43 0.42 4.66
CA MET A 66 -6.82 -0.76 3.86
C MET A 66 -8.01 -1.48 4.50
N ASP A 67 -8.09 -1.51 5.84
CA ASP A 67 -9.25 -2.07 6.54
C ASP A 67 -10.54 -1.29 6.28
N ASP A 68 -10.47 0.04 6.27
CA ASP A 68 -11.61 0.89 5.92
C ASP A 68 -12.11 0.62 4.50
N LEU A 69 -11.18 0.51 3.53
CA LEU A 69 -11.51 0.29 2.13
C LEU A 69 -12.11 -1.11 1.89
N ILE A 70 -11.47 -2.15 2.41
CA ILE A 70 -11.81 -3.54 2.11
C ILE A 70 -12.99 -4.00 2.96
N THR A 71 -12.96 -3.73 4.27
CA THR A 71 -13.95 -4.27 5.21
C THR A 71 -15.21 -3.41 5.27
N LYS A 72 -15.05 -2.09 5.43
CA LYS A 72 -16.20 -1.18 5.59
C LYS A 72 -16.80 -0.78 4.24
N ASN A 73 -15.98 -0.51 3.25
CA ASN A 73 -16.44 -0.08 1.92
C ASN A 73 -16.58 -1.25 0.92
N ARG A 74 -16.15 -2.45 1.29
CA ARG A 74 -16.23 -3.69 0.47
C ARG A 74 -15.59 -3.56 -0.92
N ILE A 75 -14.46 -2.87 -0.98
CA ILE A 75 -13.73 -2.62 -2.23
C ILE A 75 -12.66 -3.70 -2.40
N GLY A 76 -12.70 -4.43 -3.50
CA GLY A 76 -11.60 -5.28 -3.93
C GLY A 76 -10.46 -4.42 -4.49
N LEU A 77 -9.21 -4.71 -4.13
CA LEU A 77 -8.05 -3.95 -4.57
C LEU A 77 -6.90 -4.90 -4.92
N TYR A 78 -6.16 -4.57 -5.98
CA TYR A 78 -4.89 -5.22 -6.30
C TYR A 78 -3.78 -4.69 -5.40
N GLY A 79 -2.72 -5.49 -5.20
CA GLY A 79 -1.49 -5.05 -4.53
C GLY A 79 -1.68 -4.64 -3.07
N VAL A 80 -2.67 -5.22 -2.38
CA VAL A 80 -2.95 -4.89 -0.97
C VAL A 80 -1.82 -5.37 -0.07
N PRO A 81 -1.19 -4.46 0.71
CA PRO A 81 -0.11 -4.85 1.62
C PRO A 81 -0.63 -5.78 2.73
N GLY A 82 0.25 -6.62 3.27
CA GLY A 82 -0.09 -7.60 4.30
C GLY A 82 -0.55 -7.04 5.64
N LYS A 83 -0.59 -5.71 5.80
CA LYS A 83 -0.96 -5.03 7.03
C LYS A 83 -2.17 -4.11 6.82
N ARG A 84 -3.27 -4.38 7.53
CA ARG A 84 -4.56 -3.71 7.33
C ARG A 84 -4.60 -2.22 7.68
N ASN A 85 -3.72 -1.77 8.57
CA ASN A 85 -3.65 -0.37 9.00
C ASN A 85 -2.75 0.52 8.12
N VAL A 86 -2.29 0.04 6.97
CA VAL A 86 -1.62 0.89 5.97
C VAL A 86 -2.65 1.88 5.43
N THR A 87 -2.28 3.17 5.37
CA THR A 87 -3.16 4.20 4.83
C THR A 87 -3.16 4.20 3.30
N LEU A 88 -4.26 4.67 2.70
CA LEU A 88 -4.37 4.80 1.25
C LEU A 88 -3.25 5.66 0.67
N GLY A 89 -2.97 6.83 1.27
CA GLY A 89 -1.86 7.68 0.85
C GLY A 89 -0.50 6.99 0.96
N GLY A 90 -0.29 6.21 2.03
CA GLY A 90 0.93 5.42 2.21
C GLY A 90 1.06 4.29 1.17
N ALA A 91 -0.04 3.63 0.81
CA ALA A 91 -0.05 2.59 -0.23
C ALA A 91 0.29 3.17 -1.61
N ILE A 92 -0.25 4.33 -1.95
CA ILE A 92 0.07 5.04 -3.21
C ILE A 92 1.52 5.52 -3.19
N ALA A 93 1.95 6.19 -2.12
CA ALA A 93 3.29 6.77 -2.01
C ALA A 93 4.41 5.70 -2.03
N SER A 94 4.13 4.48 -1.62
CA SER A 94 5.08 3.37 -1.64
C SER A 94 4.86 2.40 -2.80
N ASP A 95 3.84 2.62 -3.62
CA ASP A 95 3.36 1.68 -4.65
C ASP A 95 3.37 0.24 -4.14
N THR A 96 2.61 -0.01 -3.08
CA THR A 96 2.64 -1.30 -2.38
C THR A 96 2.26 -2.46 -3.31
N HIS A 97 2.71 -3.65 -2.95
CA HIS A 97 2.32 -4.89 -3.60
C HIS A 97 1.72 -5.87 -2.58
N GLY A 98 0.97 -6.84 -3.07
CA GLY A 98 0.31 -7.87 -2.29
C GLY A 98 0.77 -9.28 -2.66
N LYS A 99 0.10 -10.27 -2.10
CA LYS A 99 0.31 -11.69 -2.41
C LYS A 99 -0.23 -12.10 -3.78
N ASP A 100 -0.97 -11.19 -4.43
CA ASP A 100 -1.49 -11.26 -5.79
C ASP A 100 -0.55 -10.62 -6.82
N ASN A 101 0.61 -10.11 -6.40
CA ASN A 101 1.52 -9.28 -7.20
C ASN A 101 1.80 -9.82 -8.61
N ILE A 102 1.89 -11.13 -8.77
CA ILE A 102 2.26 -11.78 -10.04
C ILE A 102 1.26 -11.47 -11.16
N TRP A 103 -0.02 -11.43 -10.85
CA TRP A 103 -1.08 -11.13 -11.82
C TRP A 103 -1.78 -9.80 -11.52
N GLY A 104 -1.83 -9.40 -10.26
CA GLY A 104 -2.44 -8.17 -9.78
C GLY A 104 -1.56 -6.95 -9.99
N GLY A 105 -0.24 -7.13 -10.01
CA GLY A 105 0.73 -6.04 -10.06
C GLY A 105 0.82 -5.28 -8.73
N SER A 106 1.10 -3.98 -8.82
CA SER A 106 1.21 -3.09 -7.67
C SER A 106 -0.09 -2.33 -7.40
N PHE A 107 -0.13 -1.59 -6.30
CA PHE A 107 -1.29 -0.80 -5.89
C PHE A 107 -1.69 0.26 -6.92
N ALA A 108 -0.72 0.77 -7.69
CA ALA A 108 -0.94 1.73 -8.79
C ALA A 108 -2.01 1.28 -9.80
N ARG A 109 -2.20 -0.03 -9.97
CA ARG A 109 -3.19 -0.58 -10.90
C ARG A 109 -4.62 -0.14 -10.57
N ASN A 110 -4.93 0.07 -9.29
CA ASN A 110 -6.27 0.48 -8.85
C ASN A 110 -6.58 1.95 -9.14
N ILE A 111 -5.55 2.78 -9.33
CA ILE A 111 -5.69 4.24 -9.28
C ILE A 111 -6.12 4.78 -10.64
N LYS A 112 -7.22 5.54 -10.65
CA LYS A 112 -7.67 6.35 -11.77
C LYS A 112 -7.10 7.76 -11.67
N ASP A 113 -7.40 8.47 -10.58
CA ASP A 113 -6.95 9.83 -10.33
C ASP A 113 -6.31 9.94 -8.96
N ILE A 114 -5.31 10.82 -8.80
CA ILE A 114 -4.75 11.22 -7.52
C ILE A 114 -5.05 12.71 -7.31
N TYR A 115 -5.55 13.03 -6.14
CA TYR A 115 -5.72 14.41 -5.66
C TYR A 115 -4.50 14.74 -4.82
N ILE A 116 -3.69 15.70 -5.28
CA ILE A 116 -2.43 16.06 -4.67
C ILE A 116 -2.37 17.56 -4.37
N GLN A 117 -1.77 17.93 -3.25
CA GLN A 117 -1.41 19.30 -2.93
C GLN A 117 0.10 19.48 -3.06
N LEU A 118 0.50 20.36 -3.97
CA LEU A 118 1.90 20.70 -4.21
C LEU A 118 2.48 21.57 -3.09
N PRO A 119 3.82 21.71 -2.99
CA PRO A 119 4.46 22.57 -1.98
C PRO A 119 4.09 24.05 -2.05
N ASN A 120 3.61 24.54 -3.19
CA ASN A 120 3.10 25.90 -3.38
C ASN A 120 1.64 26.06 -2.96
N ASN A 121 1.04 25.05 -2.32
CA ASN A 121 -0.36 24.93 -1.93
C ASN A 121 -1.37 24.79 -3.10
N GLU A 122 -0.91 24.68 -4.33
CA GLU A 122 -1.75 24.35 -5.47
C GLU A 122 -2.29 22.92 -5.33
N LYS A 123 -3.59 22.75 -5.59
CA LYS A 123 -4.25 21.44 -5.59
C LYS A 123 -4.52 21.00 -7.01
N LEU A 124 -4.06 19.81 -7.34
CA LEU A 124 -4.20 19.22 -8.67
C LEU A 124 -4.94 17.89 -8.61
N VAL A 125 -5.58 17.58 -9.71
CA VAL A 125 -6.06 16.22 -10.01
C VAL A 125 -5.21 15.70 -11.15
N VAL A 126 -4.44 14.68 -10.88
CA VAL A 126 -3.51 14.07 -11.84
C VAL A 126 -3.93 12.63 -12.14
N SER A 127 -3.73 12.19 -13.38
CA SER A 127 -4.13 10.87 -13.85
C SER A 127 -3.18 10.36 -14.95
N ARG A 128 -3.48 9.18 -15.49
CA ARG A 128 -2.74 8.65 -16.66
C ARG A 128 -2.90 9.52 -17.91
N ASP A 129 -4.00 10.26 -18.02
CA ASP A 129 -4.35 11.08 -19.18
C ASP A 129 -4.12 12.57 -18.94
N LYS A 130 -3.85 12.95 -17.68
CA LYS A 130 -3.67 14.36 -17.28
C LYS A 130 -2.53 14.50 -16.30
N ASP A 131 -1.55 15.35 -16.60
CA ASP A 131 -0.37 15.61 -15.79
C ASP A 131 0.38 14.31 -15.43
N PHE A 132 0.59 13.46 -16.46
CA PHE A 132 1.11 12.10 -16.33
C PHE A 132 2.43 12.03 -15.56
N ASP A 133 3.35 12.97 -15.79
CA ASP A 133 4.66 12.98 -15.13
C ASP A 133 4.51 13.13 -13.60
N ILE A 134 3.57 14.00 -13.14
CA ILE A 134 3.27 14.16 -11.73
C ILE A 134 2.58 12.91 -11.19
N PHE A 135 1.62 12.36 -11.94
CA PHE A 135 0.92 11.14 -11.56
C PHE A 135 1.91 9.99 -11.36
N GLN A 136 2.77 9.73 -12.34
CA GLN A 136 3.76 8.66 -12.30
C GLN A 136 4.79 8.87 -11.18
N SER A 137 5.27 10.10 -10.99
CA SER A 137 6.23 10.44 -9.94
C SER A 137 5.65 10.39 -8.53
N THR A 138 4.32 10.51 -8.39
CA THR A 138 3.64 10.43 -7.10
C THR A 138 3.50 8.99 -6.63
N ILE A 139 3.25 8.08 -7.55
CA ILE A 139 3.18 6.64 -7.27
C ILE A 139 4.59 6.12 -6.97
N GLY A 140 4.77 5.57 -5.77
CA GLY A 140 6.10 5.15 -5.31
C GLY A 140 7.06 6.30 -4.99
N GLY A 141 6.59 7.55 -5.05
CA GLY A 141 7.41 8.76 -4.84
C GLY A 141 7.60 9.17 -3.38
N TYR A 142 7.16 8.36 -2.43
CA TYR A 142 7.29 8.59 -0.98
C TYR A 142 6.81 9.96 -0.50
N GLY A 143 5.85 10.58 -1.23
CA GLY A 143 5.31 11.90 -0.91
C GLY A 143 6.22 13.08 -1.26
N LEU A 144 7.26 12.85 -2.06
CA LEU A 144 8.21 13.91 -2.46
C LEU A 144 7.64 14.87 -3.52
N THR A 145 6.61 14.45 -4.24
CA THR A 145 5.89 15.30 -5.22
C THR A 145 4.92 16.26 -4.56
N GLY A 146 4.41 15.91 -3.37
CA GLY A 146 3.43 16.68 -2.62
C GLY A 146 2.60 15.80 -1.69
N SER A 147 1.62 16.41 -1.02
CA SER A 147 0.72 15.71 -0.10
C SER A 147 -0.42 15.04 -0.87
N ILE A 148 -0.49 13.72 -0.85
CA ILE A 148 -1.61 12.96 -1.40
C ILE A 148 -2.83 13.20 -0.51
N LEU A 149 -3.88 13.80 -1.04
CA LEU A 149 -5.11 14.11 -0.32
C LEU A 149 -6.12 12.96 -0.40
N GLY A 150 -6.16 12.30 -1.54
CA GLY A 150 -7.06 11.18 -1.81
C GLY A 150 -6.90 10.66 -3.23
N CYS A 151 -7.78 9.75 -3.61
CA CYS A 151 -7.81 9.23 -4.98
C CYS A 151 -9.24 8.84 -5.41
N SER A 152 -9.39 8.56 -6.71
CA SER A 152 -10.44 7.72 -7.25
C SER A 152 -9.84 6.43 -7.81
N PHE A 153 -10.61 5.36 -7.77
CA PHE A 153 -10.21 4.07 -8.33
C PHE A 153 -10.81 3.88 -9.73
N ILE A 154 -10.18 2.99 -10.50
CA ILE A 154 -10.74 2.50 -11.76
C ILE A 154 -12.08 1.79 -11.53
N ASP A 155 -12.89 1.69 -12.57
CA ASP A 155 -14.23 1.08 -12.48
C ASP A 155 -14.17 -0.46 -12.42
N ASP A 156 -13.14 -1.05 -13.05
CA ASP A 156 -12.96 -2.51 -13.11
C ASP A 156 -12.00 -3.02 -12.03
N LEU A 157 -12.42 -2.86 -10.77
CA LEU A 157 -11.71 -3.41 -9.61
C LEU A 157 -11.97 -4.91 -9.45
N PRO A 158 -11.02 -5.67 -8.86
CA PRO A 158 -11.20 -7.10 -8.68
C PRO A 158 -12.34 -7.41 -7.73
N LYS A 159 -13.08 -8.47 -8.05
CA LYS A 159 -14.09 -9.06 -7.15
C LYS A 159 -13.52 -10.33 -6.57
N TYR A 160 -13.13 -10.27 -5.31
CA TYR A 160 -12.59 -11.43 -4.60
C TYR A 160 -13.71 -12.28 -4.02
N SER A 161 -13.53 -13.60 -4.06
CA SER A 161 -14.35 -14.54 -3.30
C SER A 161 -14.12 -14.40 -1.80
N ASN A 162 -15.12 -14.75 -1.00
CA ASN A 162 -14.98 -14.90 0.45
C ASN A 162 -14.38 -16.27 0.84
N PHE A 163 -14.27 -17.19 -0.11
CA PHE A 163 -13.86 -18.58 0.12
C PHE A 163 -12.74 -18.98 -0.81
N TYR A 164 -11.70 -19.56 -0.23
CA TYR A 164 -10.52 -20.02 -0.95
C TYR A 164 -10.15 -21.43 -0.53
N ASN A 165 -9.72 -22.24 -1.50
CA ASN A 165 -9.04 -23.49 -1.26
C ASN A 165 -7.56 -23.18 -1.03
N LYS A 166 -7.02 -23.64 0.09
CA LYS A 166 -5.59 -23.54 0.40
C LYS A 166 -4.88 -24.84 0.07
N SER A 167 -3.78 -24.76 -0.64
CA SER A 167 -2.83 -25.87 -0.82
C SER A 167 -1.45 -25.50 -0.29
N ILE A 168 -0.74 -26.47 0.24
CA ILE A 168 0.60 -26.30 0.81
C ILE A 168 1.55 -27.29 0.14
N ILE A 169 2.69 -26.79 -0.31
CA ILE A 169 3.79 -27.58 -0.88
C ILE A 169 5.04 -27.26 -0.08
N THR A 170 5.83 -28.26 0.27
CA THR A 170 7.07 -28.12 1.03
C THR A 170 8.21 -28.80 0.32
N GLY A 171 9.44 -28.40 0.62
CA GLY A 171 10.67 -29.00 0.12
C GLY A 171 11.90 -28.42 0.80
N ASN A 172 13.09 -28.82 0.35
CA ASN A 172 14.34 -28.48 1.00
C ASN A 172 15.50 -28.18 0.04
N SER A 173 15.20 -27.90 -1.22
CA SER A 173 16.21 -27.46 -2.18
C SER A 173 15.72 -26.22 -2.93
N LEU A 174 16.64 -25.30 -3.23
CA LEU A 174 16.32 -24.05 -3.93
C LEU A 174 15.93 -24.33 -5.39
N GLU A 175 16.56 -25.30 -6.04
CA GLU A 175 16.26 -25.73 -7.39
C GLU A 175 14.84 -26.30 -7.48
N GLU A 176 14.45 -27.11 -6.51
CA GLU A 176 13.09 -27.63 -6.42
C GLU A 176 12.09 -26.50 -6.22
N LEU A 177 12.36 -25.56 -5.29
CA LEU A 177 11.53 -24.39 -5.06
C LEU A 177 11.29 -23.64 -6.37
N LEU A 178 12.35 -23.27 -7.10
CA LEU A 178 12.24 -22.53 -8.36
C LEU A 178 11.45 -23.29 -9.42
N SER A 179 11.55 -24.63 -9.44
CA SER A 179 10.73 -25.45 -10.33
C SER A 179 9.25 -25.50 -9.96
N LYS A 180 8.93 -25.36 -8.67
CA LYS A 180 7.57 -25.40 -8.13
C LYS A 180 6.87 -24.03 -8.10
N ILE A 181 7.63 -22.93 -8.01
CA ILE A 181 7.09 -21.58 -8.20
C ILE A 181 6.71 -21.41 -9.67
N LYS A 182 5.66 -22.09 -10.08
CA LYS A 182 5.03 -21.84 -11.36
C LYS A 182 3.87 -20.91 -11.11
N PHE A 183 3.91 -19.78 -11.79
CA PHE A 183 2.84 -18.79 -11.80
C PHE A 183 1.60 -19.37 -12.49
N GLN A 184 0.93 -20.27 -11.78
CA GLN A 184 -0.36 -20.78 -12.22
C GLN A 184 -1.45 -19.82 -11.72
N ASN A 185 -2.66 -19.95 -12.24
CA ASN A 185 -3.87 -19.16 -11.96
C ASN A 185 -4.30 -19.15 -10.46
N LYS A 186 -3.37 -18.89 -9.57
CA LYS A 186 -3.61 -18.77 -8.14
C LYS A 186 -3.89 -17.33 -7.79
N VAL A 187 -4.89 -17.08 -6.97
CA VAL A 187 -5.25 -15.71 -6.58
C VAL A 187 -4.16 -15.13 -5.68
N PHE A 188 -3.68 -15.93 -4.73
CA PHE A 188 -2.59 -15.54 -3.84
C PHE A 188 -1.57 -16.66 -3.72
N THR A 189 -0.28 -16.30 -3.73
CA THR A 189 0.82 -17.22 -3.47
C THR A 189 1.79 -16.60 -2.47
N VAL A 190 2.18 -17.38 -1.48
CA VAL A 190 3.19 -16.99 -0.48
C VAL A 190 4.25 -18.07 -0.41
N CYS A 191 5.50 -17.68 -0.45
CA CYS A 191 6.63 -18.58 -0.25
C CYS A 191 7.44 -18.13 0.97
N TRP A 192 7.74 -19.09 1.83
CA TRP A 192 8.64 -18.94 2.96
C TRP A 192 9.86 -19.81 2.76
N ILE A 193 11.03 -19.26 3.00
CA ILE A 193 12.33 -19.98 2.89
C ILE A 193 13.07 -19.78 4.20
N ASP A 194 13.53 -20.89 4.82
CA ASP A 194 14.49 -20.83 5.91
C ASP A 194 15.91 -20.73 5.34
N LEU A 195 16.42 -19.50 5.27
CA LEU A 195 17.78 -19.22 4.79
C LEU A 195 18.87 -19.51 5.84
N LEU A 196 18.49 -19.71 7.11
CA LEU A 196 19.41 -19.95 8.21
C LEU A 196 19.72 -21.44 8.36
N SER A 197 18.80 -22.32 7.98
CA SER A 197 19.05 -23.76 8.01
C SER A 197 19.99 -24.21 6.89
N ASN A 198 20.75 -25.25 7.15
CA ASN A 198 21.61 -25.91 6.12
C ASN A 198 20.79 -26.56 5.00
N LYS A 199 19.55 -26.96 5.30
CA LYS A 199 18.67 -27.66 4.36
C LYS A 199 17.90 -26.75 3.44
N LYS A 200 17.83 -25.41 3.73
CA LYS A 200 17.03 -24.46 2.95
C LYS A 200 15.58 -24.90 2.81
N ASP A 201 14.97 -25.34 3.92
CA ASP A 201 13.57 -25.74 3.94
C ASP A 201 12.67 -24.61 3.48
N TRP A 202 11.65 -24.92 2.70
CA TRP A 202 10.70 -23.93 2.19
C TRP A 202 9.25 -24.44 2.19
N VAL A 203 8.32 -23.50 2.19
CA VAL A 203 6.88 -23.75 2.13
C VAL A 203 6.27 -22.80 1.10
N ILE A 204 5.48 -23.33 0.17
CA ILE A 204 4.62 -22.54 -0.71
C ILE A 204 3.16 -22.72 -0.26
N GLU A 205 2.49 -21.63 0.01
CA GLU A 205 1.05 -21.59 0.24
C GLU A 205 0.37 -20.96 -0.97
N ASN A 206 -0.54 -21.69 -1.59
CA ASN A 206 -1.35 -21.22 -2.71
C ASN A 206 -2.81 -21.11 -2.27
N PHE A 207 -3.50 -20.10 -2.80
CA PHE A 207 -4.93 -19.87 -2.56
C PHE A 207 -5.64 -19.73 -3.91
N GLU A 208 -6.66 -20.55 -4.11
CA GLU A 208 -7.52 -20.57 -5.28
C GLU A 208 -8.95 -20.22 -4.88
N GLU A 209 -9.68 -19.50 -5.72
CA GLU A 209 -11.08 -19.25 -5.44
C GLU A 209 -11.89 -20.54 -5.39
N ASN A 210 -12.71 -20.69 -4.37
CA ASN A 210 -13.66 -21.78 -4.29
C ASN A 210 -14.98 -21.37 -4.92
N LEU A 211 -15.18 -21.77 -6.17
CA LEU A 211 -16.38 -21.47 -6.95
C LEU A 211 -17.58 -22.37 -6.60
N ASN A 212 -17.36 -23.44 -5.83
CA ASN A 212 -18.38 -24.46 -5.54
C ASN A 212 -19.21 -24.16 -4.28
N ILE A 213 -18.83 -23.16 -3.50
CA ILE A 213 -19.63 -22.75 -2.34
C ILE A 213 -20.69 -21.78 -2.82
N ASN A 214 -21.93 -22.25 -2.93
CA ASN A 214 -23.08 -21.40 -3.19
C ASN A 214 -23.10 -20.27 -2.16
N LYS A 215 -23.15 -19.02 -2.63
CA LYS A 215 -23.34 -17.86 -1.75
C LYS A 215 -24.66 -18.07 -0.99
N PRO A 216 -24.67 -17.91 0.33
CA PRO A 216 -25.93 -17.87 1.06
C PRO A 216 -26.78 -16.67 0.62
#